data_9ee2f57e5e4228855d9bfddfddf366e3
#
_entry.id   9ee2f57e5e4228855d9bfddfddf366e3
#
_cell.length_a   1.000
_cell.length_b   1.000
_cell.length_c   1.000
_cell.angle_alpha   90.00
_cell.angle_beta   90.00
_cell.angle_gamma   90.00
#
_symmetry.space_group_name_H-M   'P 1'
#
loop_
_entity.id
_entity.type
_entity.pdbx_description
1 polymer ?
#
loop_
_entity_poly.entity_id
_entity_poly.type
_entity_poly.pdbx_seq_one_letter_code
_entity_poly.pdbx_strand_id
1 'polypeptide(L)'
;MSDFYDTPQPNIARIYDVLLGGKDNYAPDREVAGRIEQALPAVHLGVRQQRAVLGRVVRYLVGEAGLRQLIDIGSGLPTADNVHQIAQRLEPSTRVVYVDNDPGVLAHARALLADSKQTVVAPGDLRDPAAILAEPTLVQHIDFEQPVGLLLCGILHYVLDEEQPARIIKELVDALPSGSYVFIHHLITPDATADEGTVAAEAALRQGVGRGQFRAMAEVAAFFEGLELVEPGVVTVTEWRPDEDTPSLADNPVLRLAAVGVARKP
;
A
#
# COMPACT_ATOMS: atom_id res chain seq x y z
N MET A 1 -14.72 30.06 -8.21
CA MET A 1 -14.21 29.31 -7.04
C MET A 1 -14.85 27.92 -6.95
N SER A 2 -15.29 27.35 -8.10
CA SER A 2 -15.99 26.06 -8.19
C SER A 2 -15.22 24.95 -8.92
N ASP A 3 -14.04 25.21 -9.45
CA ASP A 3 -13.37 24.29 -10.38
C ASP A 3 -12.33 23.36 -9.73
N PHE A 4 -12.17 23.42 -8.40
CA PHE A 4 -11.18 22.60 -7.69
C PHE A 4 -11.67 21.20 -7.31
N TYR A 5 -12.97 20.89 -7.45
CA TYR A 5 -13.58 19.64 -6.98
C TYR A 5 -14.24 18.78 -8.07
N ASP A 6 -14.33 19.28 -9.28
CA ASP A 6 -14.85 18.51 -10.41
C ASP A 6 -13.67 17.89 -11.17
N THR A 7 -13.08 16.83 -10.62
CA THR A 7 -12.05 16.07 -11.33
C THR A 7 -12.75 15.10 -12.26
N PRO A 8 -12.74 15.37 -13.59
CA PRO A 8 -13.46 14.54 -14.58
C PRO A 8 -12.81 13.17 -14.78
N GLN A 9 -11.70 12.89 -14.08
CA GLN A 9 -10.94 11.63 -14.21
C GLN A 9 -10.99 10.80 -12.92
N PRO A 10 -11.20 9.48 -13.02
CA PRO A 10 -11.14 8.60 -11.87
C PRO A 10 -9.74 8.58 -11.26
N ASN A 11 -9.69 8.42 -9.93
CA ASN A 11 -8.46 8.40 -9.16
C ASN A 11 -8.37 7.11 -8.34
N ILE A 12 -7.17 6.53 -8.25
CA ILE A 12 -6.91 5.26 -7.58
C ILE A 12 -7.32 5.30 -6.11
N ALA A 13 -6.93 6.34 -5.37
CA ALA A 13 -7.24 6.46 -3.96
C ALA A 13 -8.74 6.58 -3.70
N ARG A 14 -9.48 7.30 -4.57
CA ARG A 14 -10.93 7.45 -4.46
C ARG A 14 -11.69 6.20 -4.90
N ILE A 15 -11.19 5.44 -5.90
CA ILE A 15 -11.77 4.13 -6.27
C ILE A 15 -11.63 3.17 -5.09
N TYR A 16 -10.47 3.16 -4.43
CA TYR A 16 -10.24 2.35 -3.24
C TYR A 16 -11.17 2.76 -2.08
N ASP A 17 -11.40 4.07 -1.91
CA ASP A 17 -12.37 4.61 -0.95
C ASP A 17 -13.80 4.08 -1.22
N VAL A 18 -14.25 4.06 -2.50
CA VAL A 18 -15.54 3.44 -2.87
C VAL A 18 -15.59 1.98 -2.44
N LEU A 19 -14.56 1.19 -2.77
CA LEU A 19 -14.50 -0.24 -2.47
C LEU A 19 -14.46 -0.53 -0.95
N LEU A 20 -13.99 0.41 -0.14
CA LEU A 20 -14.07 0.37 1.32
C LEU A 20 -15.42 0.83 1.88
N GLY A 21 -16.31 1.39 1.05
CA GLY A 21 -17.59 1.97 1.47
C GLY A 21 -17.46 3.40 2.03
N GLY A 22 -16.38 4.10 1.67
CA GLY A 22 -16.11 5.48 2.04
C GLY A 22 -17.00 6.49 1.32
N LYS A 23 -16.77 7.79 1.58
CA LYS A 23 -17.59 8.90 1.06
C LYS A 23 -16.77 9.95 0.31
N ASP A 24 -15.43 9.81 0.29
CA ASP A 24 -14.52 10.77 -0.31
C ASP A 24 -14.20 10.42 -1.77
N ASN A 25 -15.28 10.23 -2.56
CA ASN A 25 -15.23 9.80 -3.95
C ASN A 25 -16.28 10.52 -4.82
N TYR A 26 -16.06 10.50 -6.14
CA TYR A 26 -16.93 11.12 -7.13
C TYR A 26 -17.56 10.09 -8.09
N ALA A 27 -18.46 10.54 -8.97
CA ALA A 27 -19.15 9.66 -9.91
C ALA A 27 -18.21 8.84 -10.80
N PRO A 28 -17.15 9.40 -11.41
CA PRO A 28 -16.20 8.61 -12.20
C PRO A 28 -15.50 7.50 -11.41
N ASP A 29 -15.19 7.74 -10.14
CA ASP A 29 -14.56 6.74 -9.25
C ASP A 29 -15.51 5.57 -9.00
N ARG A 30 -16.79 5.87 -8.73
CA ARG A 30 -17.84 4.87 -8.54
C ARG A 30 -18.13 4.04 -9.78
N GLU A 31 -18.03 4.64 -10.98
CA GLU A 31 -18.19 3.91 -12.25
C GLU A 31 -17.07 2.88 -12.45
N VAL A 32 -15.83 3.24 -12.16
CA VAL A 32 -14.68 2.30 -12.23
C VAL A 32 -14.82 1.21 -11.18
N ALA A 33 -15.09 1.59 -9.92
CA ALA A 33 -15.32 0.63 -8.84
C ALA A 33 -16.43 -0.36 -9.18
N GLY A 34 -17.56 0.11 -9.74
CA GLY A 34 -18.67 -0.75 -10.17
C GLY A 34 -18.28 -1.76 -11.26
N ARG A 35 -17.38 -1.39 -12.19
CA ARG A 35 -16.84 -2.34 -13.18
C ARG A 35 -15.93 -3.40 -12.52
N ILE A 36 -15.14 -3.01 -11.56
CA ILE A 36 -14.30 -3.94 -10.80
C ILE A 36 -15.18 -4.90 -9.99
N GLU A 37 -16.23 -4.41 -9.34
CA GLU A 37 -17.19 -5.24 -8.59
C GLU A 37 -17.95 -6.23 -9.48
N GLN A 38 -18.30 -5.84 -10.70
CA GLN A 38 -18.92 -6.74 -11.68
C GLN A 38 -17.97 -7.87 -12.09
N ALA A 39 -16.68 -7.56 -12.24
CA ALA A 39 -15.65 -8.55 -12.57
C ALA A 39 -15.29 -9.44 -11.36
N LEU A 40 -15.24 -8.85 -10.17
CA LEU A 40 -14.89 -9.51 -8.90
C LEU A 40 -15.90 -9.15 -7.80
N PRO A 41 -17.06 -9.84 -7.71
CA PRO A 41 -18.12 -9.48 -6.76
C PRO A 41 -17.70 -9.44 -5.29
N ALA A 42 -16.64 -10.17 -4.91
CA ALA A 42 -16.12 -10.19 -3.54
C ALA A 42 -14.93 -9.21 -3.32
N VAL A 43 -14.66 -8.27 -4.24
CA VAL A 43 -13.51 -7.34 -4.15
C VAL A 43 -13.48 -6.55 -2.84
N HIS A 44 -14.64 -6.19 -2.28
CA HIS A 44 -14.74 -5.53 -0.97
C HIS A 44 -14.08 -6.31 0.16
N LEU A 45 -14.14 -7.64 0.12
CA LEU A 45 -13.44 -8.48 1.09
C LEU A 45 -11.92 -8.36 0.88
N GLY A 46 -11.45 -8.37 -0.38
CA GLY A 46 -10.04 -8.21 -0.72
C GLY A 46 -9.46 -6.91 -0.16
N VAL A 47 -10.13 -5.77 -0.40
CA VAL A 47 -9.64 -4.46 0.08
C VAL A 47 -9.68 -4.35 1.61
N ARG A 48 -10.68 -4.96 2.28
CA ARG A 48 -10.71 -5.02 3.75
C ARG A 48 -9.55 -5.86 4.29
N GLN A 49 -9.23 -7.00 3.66
CA GLN A 49 -8.11 -7.84 4.06
C GLN A 49 -6.76 -7.18 3.79
N GLN A 50 -6.64 -6.35 2.75
CA GLN A 50 -5.47 -5.48 2.55
C GLN A 50 -5.28 -4.53 3.75
N ARG A 51 -6.34 -3.90 4.24
CA ARG A 51 -6.28 -3.05 5.45
C ARG A 51 -5.92 -3.87 6.70
N ALA A 52 -6.53 -5.03 6.86
CA ALA A 52 -6.27 -5.91 8.00
C ALA A 52 -4.81 -6.37 8.05
N VAL A 53 -4.24 -6.83 6.91
CA VAL A 53 -2.84 -7.25 6.86
C VAL A 53 -1.88 -6.09 7.11
N LEU A 54 -2.17 -4.89 6.57
CA LEU A 54 -1.38 -3.69 6.88
C LEU A 54 -1.35 -3.44 8.40
N GLY A 55 -2.50 -3.55 9.06
CA GLY A 55 -2.59 -3.44 10.51
C GLY A 55 -1.74 -4.49 11.25
N ARG A 56 -1.76 -5.76 10.82
CA ARG A 56 -0.92 -6.82 11.38
C ARG A 56 0.56 -6.52 11.20
N VAL A 57 0.96 -6.06 10.01
CA VAL A 57 2.34 -5.68 9.70
C VAL A 57 2.80 -4.52 10.58
N VAL A 58 2.00 -3.47 10.74
CA VAL A 58 2.36 -2.34 11.61
C VAL A 58 2.51 -2.78 13.06
N ARG A 59 1.61 -3.66 13.56
CA ARG A 59 1.74 -4.24 14.91
C ARG A 59 3.04 -5.03 15.06
N TYR A 60 3.40 -5.82 14.06
CA TYR A 60 4.68 -6.55 14.06
C TYR A 60 5.88 -5.60 14.06
N LEU A 61 5.92 -4.63 13.15
CA LEU A 61 7.07 -3.74 12.97
C LEU A 61 7.33 -2.89 14.23
N VAL A 62 6.28 -2.35 14.85
CA VAL A 62 6.40 -1.48 16.02
C VAL A 62 6.48 -2.27 17.31
N GLY A 63 5.63 -3.31 17.47
CA GLY A 63 5.51 -4.06 18.72
C GLY A 63 6.55 -5.16 18.90
N GLU A 64 6.92 -5.89 17.83
CA GLU A 64 7.84 -7.02 17.91
C GLU A 64 9.23 -6.64 17.39
N ALA A 65 9.32 -6.05 16.18
CA ALA A 65 10.60 -5.65 15.58
C ALA A 65 11.16 -4.36 16.21
N GLY A 66 10.38 -3.63 16.98
CA GLY A 66 10.84 -2.47 17.75
C GLY A 66 11.09 -1.21 16.95
N LEU A 67 10.55 -1.10 15.73
CA LEU A 67 10.72 0.10 14.91
C LEU A 67 10.01 1.32 15.51
N ARG A 68 10.58 2.50 15.28
CA ARG A 68 10.08 3.79 15.77
C ARG A 68 9.84 4.80 14.67
N GLN A 69 10.00 4.39 13.41
CA GLN A 69 9.74 5.25 12.26
C GLN A 69 9.29 4.42 11.06
N LEU A 70 8.26 4.92 10.39
CA LEU A 70 7.62 4.28 9.25
C LEU A 70 7.49 5.29 8.10
N ILE A 71 7.71 4.82 6.87
CA ILE A 71 7.43 5.54 5.63
C ILE A 71 6.37 4.74 4.87
N ASP A 72 5.21 5.36 4.60
CA ASP A 72 4.09 4.74 3.88
C ASP A 72 3.95 5.44 2.52
N ILE A 73 4.40 4.77 1.45
CA ILE A 73 4.40 5.32 0.08
C ILE A 73 3.17 4.83 -0.68
N GLY A 74 2.44 5.78 -1.28
CA GLY A 74 1.15 5.53 -1.88
C GLY A 74 0.08 5.35 -0.81
N SER A 75 0.09 6.21 0.19
CA SER A 75 -0.73 6.09 1.39
C SER A 75 -2.24 6.14 1.12
N GLY A 76 -2.64 6.80 0.03
CA GLY A 76 -4.04 6.99 -0.32
C GLY A 76 -4.82 7.88 0.65
N LEU A 77 -6.15 7.90 0.49
CA LEU A 77 -7.02 8.66 1.38
C LEU A 77 -7.01 8.06 2.80
N PRO A 78 -7.00 8.92 3.83
CA PRO A 78 -7.11 8.46 5.21
C PRO A 78 -8.43 7.71 5.45
N THR A 79 -8.32 6.60 6.16
CA THR A 79 -9.47 5.72 6.52
C THR A 79 -9.51 5.52 8.04
N ALA A 80 -10.36 4.63 8.51
CA ALA A 80 -10.25 4.14 9.89
C ALA A 80 -8.96 3.29 10.05
N ASP A 81 -8.34 3.35 11.22
CA ASP A 81 -7.12 2.62 11.58
C ASP A 81 -5.96 2.87 10.60
N ASN A 82 -5.60 4.15 10.45
CA ASN A 82 -4.43 4.52 9.68
C ASN A 82 -3.13 4.02 10.34
N VAL A 83 -2.06 3.88 9.55
CA VAL A 83 -0.74 3.40 10.02
C VAL A 83 -0.29 4.11 11.30
N HIS A 84 -0.34 5.46 11.35
CA HIS A 84 0.06 6.21 12.53
C HIS A 84 -0.80 5.90 13.77
N GLN A 85 -2.11 5.70 13.59
CA GLN A 85 -3.02 5.38 14.70
C GLN A 85 -2.69 4.02 15.31
N ILE A 86 -2.40 3.02 14.47
CA ILE A 86 -2.00 1.68 14.93
C ILE A 86 -0.63 1.75 15.61
N ALA A 87 0.34 2.38 14.96
CA ALA A 87 1.71 2.50 15.46
C ALA A 87 1.77 3.24 16.80
N GLN A 88 1.10 4.40 16.90
CA GLN A 88 1.14 5.26 18.08
C GLN A 88 0.28 4.77 19.25
N ARG A 89 -0.68 3.85 19.02
CA ARG A 89 -1.32 3.11 20.13
C ARG A 89 -0.35 2.15 20.83
N LEU A 90 0.62 1.61 20.10
CA LEU A 90 1.64 0.70 20.64
C LEU A 90 2.81 1.48 21.21
N GLU A 91 3.26 2.49 20.48
CA GLU A 91 4.40 3.33 20.85
C GLU A 91 4.12 4.78 20.42
N PRO A 92 3.69 5.65 21.34
CA PRO A 92 3.27 7.02 21.04
C PRO A 92 4.35 7.89 20.38
N SER A 93 5.63 7.54 20.52
CA SER A 93 6.75 8.26 19.92
C SER A 93 7.00 7.88 18.46
N THR A 94 6.30 6.88 17.90
CA THR A 94 6.53 6.40 16.54
C THR A 94 6.26 7.50 15.52
N ARG A 95 7.28 7.81 14.72
CA ARG A 95 7.20 8.77 13.61
C ARG A 95 6.67 8.09 12.36
N VAL A 96 5.77 8.76 11.64
CA VAL A 96 5.19 8.26 10.39
C VAL A 96 5.24 9.35 9.33
N VAL A 97 5.74 9.02 8.15
CA VAL A 97 5.68 9.86 6.95
C VAL A 97 4.77 9.19 5.95
N TYR A 98 3.69 9.88 5.59
CA TYR A 98 2.84 9.51 4.46
C TYR A 98 3.35 10.16 3.20
N VAL A 99 3.56 9.37 2.15
CA VAL A 99 4.00 9.87 0.84
C VAL A 99 2.93 9.54 -0.19
N ASP A 100 2.48 10.53 -0.93
CA ASP A 100 1.53 10.35 -2.03
C ASP A 100 1.79 11.38 -3.13
N ASN A 101 1.38 11.07 -4.37
CA ASN A 101 1.52 12.01 -5.49
C ASN A 101 0.21 12.74 -5.83
N ASP A 102 -0.92 12.34 -5.21
CA ASP A 102 -2.21 12.98 -5.46
C ASP A 102 -2.41 14.22 -4.57
N PRO A 103 -2.62 15.43 -5.16
CA PRO A 103 -2.82 16.65 -4.38
C PRO A 103 -4.03 16.60 -3.45
N GLY A 104 -5.09 15.87 -3.81
CA GLY A 104 -6.28 15.71 -2.99
C GLY A 104 -6.02 14.84 -1.76
N VAL A 105 -5.28 13.73 -1.94
CA VAL A 105 -4.81 12.88 -0.84
C VAL A 105 -3.94 13.70 0.12
N LEU A 106 -2.97 14.45 -0.40
CA LEU A 106 -2.09 15.29 0.41
C LEU A 106 -2.86 16.37 1.18
N ALA A 107 -3.85 17.01 0.56
CA ALA A 107 -4.66 18.01 1.22
C ALA A 107 -5.52 17.41 2.35
N HIS A 108 -6.15 16.27 2.12
CA HIS A 108 -6.94 15.53 3.11
C HIS A 108 -6.09 15.09 4.31
N ALA A 109 -4.95 14.45 4.02
CA ALA A 109 -4.05 13.98 5.05
C ALA A 109 -3.48 15.14 5.89
N ARG A 110 -3.07 16.24 5.27
CA ARG A 110 -2.60 17.45 5.98
C ARG A 110 -3.67 18.04 6.90
N ALA A 111 -4.93 18.08 6.45
CA ALA A 111 -6.03 18.59 7.27
C ALA A 111 -6.28 17.74 8.52
N LEU A 112 -6.19 16.41 8.39
CA LEU A 112 -6.38 15.47 9.51
C LEU A 112 -5.19 15.45 10.48
N LEU A 113 -3.99 15.74 10.01
CA LEU A 113 -2.74 15.63 10.77
C LEU A 113 -2.17 16.99 11.21
N ALA A 114 -2.94 18.08 11.07
CA ALA A 114 -2.48 19.44 11.33
C ALA A 114 -1.84 19.62 12.72
N ASP A 115 -2.32 18.91 13.72
CA ASP A 115 -1.83 18.99 15.11
C ASP A 115 -0.85 17.87 15.48
N SER A 116 -0.51 16.97 14.55
CA SER A 116 0.40 15.86 14.82
C SER A 116 1.87 16.34 14.77
N LYS A 117 2.64 15.94 15.78
CA LYS A 117 4.10 16.15 15.80
C LYS A 117 4.86 14.92 15.29
N GLN A 118 4.28 13.75 15.38
CA GLN A 118 4.89 12.47 15.02
C GLN A 118 4.51 11.98 13.63
N THR A 119 3.54 12.64 12.97
CA THR A 119 3.07 12.22 11.66
C THR A 119 3.04 13.41 10.71
N VAL A 120 3.68 13.25 9.56
CA VAL A 120 3.75 14.29 8.51
C VAL A 120 3.37 13.70 7.16
N VAL A 121 3.11 14.61 6.20
CA VAL A 121 2.71 14.25 4.83
C VAL A 121 3.66 14.92 3.85
N ALA A 122 4.27 14.13 3.00
CA ALA A 122 5.24 14.54 1.99
C ALA A 122 4.71 14.24 0.57
N PRO A 123 4.89 15.12 -0.41
CA PRO A 123 4.61 14.80 -1.79
C PRO A 123 5.69 13.87 -2.35
N GLY A 124 5.29 12.88 -3.16
CA GLY A 124 6.26 12.02 -3.84
C GLY A 124 5.60 11.01 -4.74
N ASP A 125 6.27 10.67 -5.83
CA ASP A 125 5.86 9.64 -6.76
C ASP A 125 6.82 8.46 -6.65
N LEU A 126 6.29 7.26 -6.41
CA LEU A 126 7.08 6.04 -6.26
C LEU A 126 8.01 5.78 -7.47
N ARG A 127 7.66 6.29 -8.65
CA ARG A 127 8.46 6.17 -9.88
C ARG A 127 9.72 7.03 -9.88
N ASP A 128 9.79 7.99 -8.95
CA ASP A 128 10.98 8.82 -8.71
C ASP A 128 11.44 8.67 -7.25
N PRO A 129 12.04 7.52 -6.91
CA PRO A 129 12.48 7.23 -5.55
C PRO A 129 13.56 8.21 -5.05
N ALA A 130 14.40 8.73 -5.95
CA ALA A 130 15.41 9.73 -5.59
C ALA A 130 14.76 11.05 -5.12
N ALA A 131 13.70 11.50 -5.76
CA ALA A 131 12.96 12.68 -5.33
C ALA A 131 12.27 12.46 -3.98
N ILE A 132 11.70 11.28 -3.72
CA ILE A 132 11.13 10.93 -2.42
C ILE A 132 12.21 11.00 -1.32
N LEU A 133 13.36 10.36 -1.55
CA LEU A 133 14.46 10.31 -0.58
C LEU A 133 15.09 11.69 -0.32
N ALA A 134 14.99 12.61 -1.26
CA ALA A 134 15.47 13.99 -1.13
C ALA A 134 14.39 14.98 -0.62
N GLU A 135 13.13 14.51 -0.43
CA GLU A 135 12.02 15.39 -0.05
C GLU A 135 12.24 15.98 1.35
N PRO A 136 12.24 17.32 1.50
CA PRO A 136 12.64 17.96 2.76
C PRO A 136 11.83 17.55 3.99
N THR A 137 10.51 17.34 3.84
CA THR A 137 9.65 16.92 4.95
C THR A 137 10.01 15.51 5.42
N LEU A 138 10.31 14.60 4.49
CA LEU A 138 10.75 13.24 4.80
C LEU A 138 12.11 13.24 5.49
N VAL A 139 13.10 13.95 4.92
CA VAL A 139 14.47 14.02 5.46
C VAL A 139 14.52 14.65 6.85
N GLN A 140 13.67 15.65 7.11
CA GLN A 140 13.60 16.29 8.45
C GLN A 140 12.91 15.41 9.49
N HIS A 141 12.02 14.51 9.06
CA HIS A 141 11.19 13.71 9.98
C HIS A 141 11.76 12.32 10.26
N ILE A 142 12.46 11.72 9.30
CA ILE A 142 13.07 10.40 9.39
C ILE A 142 14.58 10.52 9.69
N ASP A 143 15.01 9.76 10.67
CA ASP A 143 16.41 9.58 10.98
C ASP A 143 16.94 8.33 10.25
N PHE A 144 17.63 8.53 9.15
CA PHE A 144 18.20 7.44 8.35
C PHE A 144 19.43 6.75 8.99
N GLU A 145 19.82 7.13 10.19
CA GLU A 145 20.79 6.36 10.99
C GLU A 145 20.11 5.27 11.85
N GLN A 146 18.78 5.31 11.95
CA GLN A 146 17.97 4.35 12.70
C GLN A 146 17.09 3.51 11.75
N PRO A 147 16.80 2.22 12.09
CA PRO A 147 15.96 1.36 11.26
C PRO A 147 14.60 1.96 10.96
N VAL A 148 14.15 1.78 9.72
CA VAL A 148 12.89 2.32 9.16
C VAL A 148 12.02 1.18 8.65
N GLY A 149 10.72 1.27 8.84
CA GLY A 149 9.74 0.42 8.15
C GLY A 149 9.23 1.11 6.89
N LEU A 150 9.57 0.58 5.72
CA LEU A 150 9.08 1.02 4.42
C LEU A 150 7.83 0.22 4.05
N LEU A 151 6.70 0.91 3.86
CA LEU A 151 5.42 0.29 3.53
C LEU A 151 5.05 0.61 2.08
N LEU A 152 4.87 -0.42 1.26
CA LEU A 152 4.43 -0.35 -0.14
C LEU A 152 3.11 -1.14 -0.27
N CYS A 153 2.05 -0.60 0.33
CA CYS A 153 0.77 -1.29 0.46
C CYS A 153 -0.16 -0.99 -0.72
N GLY A 154 -0.21 -1.88 -1.70
CA GLY A 154 -1.16 -1.75 -2.82
C GLY A 154 -0.80 -0.65 -3.82
N ILE A 155 0.47 -0.34 -3.97
CA ILE A 155 0.95 0.72 -4.89
C ILE A 155 1.77 0.14 -6.05
N LEU A 156 2.54 -0.92 -5.83
CA LEU A 156 3.48 -1.44 -6.85
C LEU A 156 2.79 -2.02 -8.09
N HIS A 157 1.55 -2.48 -7.99
CA HIS A 157 0.80 -2.94 -9.16
C HIS A 157 0.36 -1.79 -10.10
N TYR A 158 0.59 -0.54 -9.71
CA TYR A 158 0.46 0.63 -10.58
C TYR A 158 1.79 1.07 -11.21
N VAL A 159 2.91 0.40 -10.88
CA VAL A 159 4.20 0.59 -11.54
C VAL A 159 4.38 -0.51 -12.58
N LEU A 160 4.45 -0.13 -13.85
CA LEU A 160 4.55 -1.07 -14.97
C LEU A 160 5.98 -1.60 -15.10
N ASP A 161 6.18 -2.74 -15.80
CA ASP A 161 7.50 -3.35 -15.91
C ASP A 161 8.52 -2.46 -16.64
N GLU A 162 8.06 -1.67 -17.63
CA GLU A 162 8.92 -0.68 -18.30
C GLU A 162 9.44 0.43 -17.37
N GLU A 163 8.76 0.66 -16.24
CA GLU A 163 9.17 1.60 -15.19
C GLU A 163 10.16 0.96 -14.17
N GLN A 164 10.48 -0.32 -14.37
CA GLN A 164 11.49 -1.07 -13.62
C GLN A 164 11.23 -1.09 -12.09
N PRO A 165 10.10 -1.67 -11.60
CA PRO A 165 9.74 -1.65 -10.18
C PRO A 165 10.81 -2.26 -9.26
N ALA A 166 11.53 -3.30 -9.70
CA ALA A 166 12.62 -3.88 -8.91
C ALA A 166 13.76 -2.88 -8.65
N ARG A 167 14.11 -2.04 -9.66
CA ARG A 167 15.10 -0.97 -9.48
C ARG A 167 14.60 0.10 -8.50
N ILE A 168 13.34 0.49 -8.61
CA ILE A 168 12.72 1.47 -7.69
C ILE A 168 12.80 0.97 -6.25
N ILE A 169 12.39 -0.27 -6.01
CA ILE A 169 12.44 -0.89 -4.68
C ILE A 169 13.87 -0.95 -4.17
N LYS A 170 14.80 -1.41 -5.02
CA LYS A 170 16.23 -1.48 -4.66
C LYS A 170 16.79 -0.12 -4.26
N GLU A 171 16.48 0.93 -5.01
CA GLU A 171 16.95 2.29 -4.71
C GLU A 171 16.43 2.80 -3.36
N LEU A 172 15.15 2.56 -3.05
CA LEU A 172 14.57 2.88 -1.75
C LEU A 172 15.24 2.08 -0.62
N VAL A 173 15.40 0.77 -0.82
CA VAL A 173 16.02 -0.13 0.17
C VAL A 173 17.49 0.19 0.41
N ASP A 174 18.23 0.52 -0.63
CA ASP A 174 19.66 0.88 -0.51
C ASP A 174 19.87 2.09 0.41
N ALA A 175 18.95 3.04 0.39
CA ALA A 175 18.98 4.24 1.23
C ALA A 175 18.65 3.97 2.72
N LEU A 176 18.03 2.84 3.04
CA LEU A 176 17.69 2.50 4.43
C LEU A 176 18.89 1.87 5.16
N PRO A 177 19.04 2.09 6.46
CA PRO A 177 20.08 1.42 7.25
C PRO A 177 19.78 -0.07 7.46
N SER A 178 20.81 -0.85 7.81
CA SER A 178 20.66 -2.24 8.27
C SER A 178 19.64 -2.33 9.43
N GLY A 179 18.88 -3.41 9.48
CA GLY A 179 17.81 -3.58 10.46
C GLY A 179 16.47 -2.93 10.06
N SER A 180 16.42 -2.19 8.94
CA SER A 180 15.17 -1.70 8.37
C SER A 180 14.32 -2.83 7.80
N TYR A 181 13.02 -2.57 7.64
CA TYR A 181 12.07 -3.56 7.09
C TYR A 181 11.34 -2.98 5.89
N VAL A 182 10.99 -3.87 4.97
CA VAL A 182 10.16 -3.56 3.80
C VAL A 182 8.92 -4.44 3.83
N PHE A 183 7.76 -3.83 3.70
CA PHE A 183 6.48 -4.51 3.49
C PHE A 183 6.00 -4.23 2.07
N ILE A 184 5.60 -5.27 1.35
CA ILE A 184 4.97 -5.17 0.04
C ILE A 184 3.65 -5.93 0.06
N HIS A 185 2.58 -5.26 -0.39
CA HIS A 185 1.31 -5.86 -0.81
C HIS A 185 1.14 -5.63 -2.30
N HIS A 186 0.85 -6.68 -3.05
CA HIS A 186 0.72 -6.63 -4.51
C HIS A 186 -0.45 -7.47 -4.99
N LEU A 187 -1.21 -6.97 -5.98
CA LEU A 187 -2.20 -7.79 -6.67
C LEU A 187 -1.50 -8.80 -7.58
N ILE A 188 -1.93 -10.06 -7.51
CA ILE A 188 -1.30 -11.14 -8.25
C ILE A 188 -2.29 -11.86 -9.18
N THR A 189 -1.75 -12.43 -10.23
CA THR A 189 -2.42 -13.45 -11.03
C THR A 189 -2.14 -14.80 -10.37
N PRO A 190 -3.16 -15.54 -9.90
CA PRO A 190 -2.95 -16.89 -9.35
C PRO A 190 -2.28 -17.79 -10.37
N ASP A 191 -1.40 -18.70 -9.87
CA ASP A 191 -0.65 -19.62 -10.71
C ASP A 191 -1.56 -20.42 -11.66
N ALA A 192 -1.11 -20.51 -12.94
CA ALA A 192 -1.56 -21.36 -14.04
C ALA A 192 -2.92 -21.06 -14.68
N THR A 193 -3.85 -20.34 -14.05
CA THR A 193 -5.10 -19.92 -14.72
C THR A 193 -5.58 -18.59 -14.14
N ALA A 194 -5.20 -17.49 -14.78
CA ALA A 194 -5.96 -16.25 -14.55
C ALA A 194 -7.42 -16.57 -14.89
N ASP A 195 -8.29 -16.60 -13.88
CA ASP A 195 -9.71 -16.74 -14.14
C ASP A 195 -10.22 -15.47 -14.87
N GLU A 196 -11.36 -15.62 -15.58
CA GLU A 196 -11.91 -14.51 -16.36
C GLU A 196 -12.16 -13.26 -15.52
N GLY A 197 -12.51 -13.42 -14.23
CA GLY A 197 -12.74 -12.34 -13.29
C GLY A 197 -11.47 -11.55 -12.97
N THR A 198 -10.35 -12.23 -12.75
CA THR A 198 -9.04 -11.59 -12.49
C THR A 198 -8.58 -10.78 -13.70
N VAL A 199 -8.68 -11.34 -14.91
CA VAL A 199 -8.34 -10.66 -16.17
C VAL A 199 -9.24 -9.43 -16.38
N ALA A 200 -10.54 -9.58 -16.13
CA ALA A 200 -11.50 -8.48 -16.27
C ALA A 200 -11.26 -7.36 -15.24
N ALA A 201 -10.88 -7.70 -14.01
CA ALA A 201 -10.57 -6.71 -12.97
C ALA A 201 -9.29 -5.91 -13.28
N GLU A 202 -8.23 -6.58 -13.75
CA GLU A 202 -7.01 -5.90 -14.22
C GLU A 202 -7.32 -4.98 -15.41
N ALA A 203 -8.14 -5.45 -16.35
CA ALA A 203 -8.57 -4.65 -17.50
C ALA A 203 -9.41 -3.44 -17.06
N ALA A 204 -10.31 -3.58 -16.08
CA ALA A 204 -11.12 -2.49 -15.53
C ALA A 204 -10.25 -1.42 -14.85
N LEU A 205 -9.24 -1.82 -14.07
CA LEU A 205 -8.26 -0.89 -13.50
C LEU A 205 -7.50 -0.15 -14.60
N ARG A 206 -6.97 -0.88 -15.58
CA ARG A 206 -6.19 -0.30 -16.68
C ARG A 206 -7.02 0.69 -17.51
N GLN A 207 -8.28 0.38 -17.80
CA GLN A 207 -9.21 1.26 -18.51
C GLN A 207 -9.62 2.48 -17.67
N GLY A 208 -9.81 2.28 -16.35
CA GLY A 208 -10.29 3.33 -15.47
C GLY A 208 -9.24 4.37 -15.11
N VAL A 209 -8.02 3.94 -14.78
CA VAL A 209 -6.95 4.81 -14.28
C VAL A 209 -5.70 4.84 -15.18
N GLY A 210 -5.77 4.20 -16.34
CA GLY A 210 -4.68 4.20 -17.33
C GLY A 210 -3.53 3.25 -17.00
N ARG A 211 -3.56 2.53 -15.86
CA ARG A 211 -2.50 1.62 -15.43
C ARG A 211 -2.98 0.56 -14.45
N GLY A 212 -2.23 -0.51 -14.37
CA GLY A 212 -2.46 -1.65 -13.49
C GLY A 212 -1.82 -2.89 -14.11
N GLN A 213 -1.02 -3.59 -13.34
CA GLN A 213 -0.34 -4.81 -13.76
C GLN A 213 -0.31 -5.78 -12.60
N PHE A 214 -0.95 -6.94 -12.79
CA PHE A 214 -0.88 -8.04 -11.85
C PHE A 214 0.37 -8.87 -12.17
N ARG A 215 0.99 -9.46 -11.15
CA ARG A 215 2.22 -10.25 -11.30
C ARG A 215 2.04 -11.64 -10.72
N ALA A 216 2.86 -12.59 -11.15
CA ALA A 216 2.91 -13.89 -10.50
C ALA A 216 3.47 -13.76 -9.07
N MET A 217 3.09 -14.69 -8.17
CA MET A 217 3.62 -14.73 -6.80
C MET A 217 5.16 -14.72 -6.77
N ALA A 218 5.79 -15.47 -7.69
CA ALA A 218 7.25 -15.55 -7.79
C ALA A 218 7.89 -14.20 -8.18
N GLU A 219 7.24 -13.40 -9.02
CA GLU A 219 7.71 -12.07 -9.40
C GLU A 219 7.61 -11.09 -8.21
N VAL A 220 6.55 -11.21 -7.40
CA VAL A 220 6.43 -10.44 -6.16
C VAL A 220 7.50 -10.86 -5.15
N ALA A 221 7.78 -12.16 -5.03
CA ALA A 221 8.85 -12.67 -4.17
C ALA A 221 10.23 -12.16 -4.58
N ALA A 222 10.49 -11.99 -5.87
CA ALA A 222 11.75 -11.44 -6.38
C ALA A 222 12.00 -9.98 -5.94
N PHE A 223 10.99 -9.21 -5.57
CA PHE A 223 11.16 -7.86 -5.02
C PHE A 223 11.88 -7.83 -3.66
N PHE A 224 11.97 -8.96 -3.00
CA PHE A 224 12.68 -9.12 -1.73
C PHE A 224 14.10 -9.71 -1.88
N GLU A 225 14.62 -9.79 -3.10
CA GLU A 225 15.96 -10.32 -3.33
C GLU A 225 17.02 -9.54 -2.52
N GLY A 226 17.88 -10.28 -1.81
CA GLY A 226 18.92 -9.70 -0.93
C GLY A 226 18.42 -9.28 0.47
N LEU A 227 17.15 -9.50 0.79
CA LEU A 227 16.56 -9.23 2.10
C LEU A 227 16.24 -10.55 2.83
N GLU A 228 16.15 -10.48 4.14
CA GLU A 228 15.76 -11.60 5.01
C GLU A 228 14.25 -11.61 5.19
N LEU A 229 13.56 -12.53 4.50
CA LEU A 229 12.11 -12.68 4.64
C LEU A 229 11.72 -13.06 6.08
N VAL A 230 10.72 -12.34 6.60
CA VAL A 230 10.07 -12.67 7.88
C VAL A 230 9.06 -13.80 7.63
N GLU A 231 9.08 -14.82 8.49
CA GLU A 231 8.08 -15.90 8.43
C GLU A 231 6.63 -15.38 8.48
N PRO A 232 5.76 -15.89 7.62
CA PRO A 232 5.86 -17.10 6.78
C PRO A 232 6.43 -16.88 5.37
N GLY A 233 7.08 -15.76 5.08
CA GLY A 233 7.60 -15.43 3.76
C GLY A 233 6.60 -14.65 2.91
N VAL A 234 6.64 -14.84 1.58
CA VAL A 234 5.67 -14.24 0.66
C VAL A 234 4.49 -15.19 0.49
N VAL A 235 3.32 -14.74 0.96
CA VAL A 235 2.09 -15.55 1.04
C VAL A 235 0.88 -14.69 0.67
N THR A 236 -0.31 -15.27 0.64
CA THR A 236 -1.54 -14.48 0.45
C THR A 236 -1.87 -13.62 1.69
N VAL A 237 -2.73 -12.62 1.50
CA VAL A 237 -3.06 -11.63 2.55
C VAL A 237 -3.56 -12.23 3.86
N THR A 238 -4.23 -13.38 3.82
CA THR A 238 -4.79 -14.04 5.00
C THR A 238 -3.85 -15.02 5.67
N GLU A 239 -2.75 -15.38 5.02
CA GLU A 239 -1.76 -16.33 5.56
C GLU A 239 -0.64 -15.63 6.33
N TRP A 240 -0.46 -14.31 6.14
CA TRP A 240 0.56 -13.57 6.85
C TRP A 240 0.08 -13.21 8.26
N ARG A 241 0.53 -13.98 9.27
CA ARG A 241 0.24 -13.80 10.70
C ARG A 241 -1.23 -13.49 10.99
N PRO A 242 -2.17 -14.42 10.66
CA PRO A 242 -3.60 -14.19 10.77
C PRO A 242 -4.05 -13.92 12.22
N ASP A 243 -4.99 -12.99 12.38
CA ASP A 243 -5.75 -12.82 13.61
C ASP A 243 -6.87 -13.89 13.67
N GLU A 244 -7.51 -14.09 14.83
CA GLU A 244 -8.55 -15.12 15.02
C GLU A 244 -9.77 -14.96 14.10
N ASP A 245 -10.08 -13.72 13.71
CA ASP A 245 -11.19 -13.37 12.83
C ASP A 245 -10.79 -13.26 11.34
N THR A 246 -9.54 -13.62 10.99
CA THR A 246 -9.09 -13.60 9.60
C THR A 246 -9.86 -14.64 8.78
N PRO A 247 -10.53 -14.24 7.67
CA PRO A 247 -11.34 -15.16 6.88
C PRO A 247 -10.50 -16.24 6.21
N SER A 248 -11.09 -17.42 6.07
CA SER A 248 -10.45 -18.57 5.40
C SER A 248 -10.27 -18.30 3.90
N LEU A 249 -9.09 -18.62 3.39
CA LEU A 249 -8.79 -18.60 1.96
C LEU A 249 -9.62 -19.61 1.16
N ALA A 250 -9.97 -20.75 1.77
CA ALA A 250 -10.75 -21.81 1.12
C ALA A 250 -12.17 -21.33 0.79
N ASP A 251 -12.78 -20.55 1.67
CA ASP A 251 -14.14 -20.04 1.52
C ASP A 251 -14.21 -18.74 0.70
N ASN A 252 -13.08 -18.09 0.47
CA ASN A 252 -13.01 -16.75 -0.13
C ASN A 252 -11.91 -16.69 -1.23
N PRO A 253 -12.14 -17.24 -2.42
CA PRO A 253 -11.12 -17.32 -3.49
C PRO A 253 -10.51 -15.98 -3.90
N VAL A 254 -11.27 -14.87 -3.79
CA VAL A 254 -10.77 -13.52 -4.09
C VAL A 254 -9.53 -13.14 -3.28
N LEU A 255 -9.34 -13.72 -2.10
CA LEU A 255 -8.19 -13.48 -1.23
C LEU A 255 -6.88 -14.07 -1.77
N ARG A 256 -6.96 -14.91 -2.81
CA ARG A 256 -5.79 -15.42 -3.55
C ARG A 256 -5.21 -14.41 -4.52
N LEU A 257 -5.92 -13.31 -4.78
CA LEU A 257 -5.53 -12.30 -5.77
C LEU A 257 -4.53 -11.27 -5.24
N ALA A 258 -4.03 -11.43 -4.01
CA ALA A 258 -3.03 -10.55 -3.45
C ALA A 258 -1.97 -11.32 -2.66
N ALA A 259 -0.72 -10.97 -2.93
CA ALA A 259 0.46 -11.43 -2.19
C ALA A 259 0.94 -10.36 -1.23
N VAL A 260 1.49 -10.80 -0.11
CA VAL A 260 2.16 -9.95 0.87
C VAL A 260 3.46 -10.59 1.34
N GLY A 261 4.43 -9.76 1.64
CA GLY A 261 5.66 -10.16 2.27
C GLY A 261 6.22 -9.04 3.13
N VAL A 262 6.98 -9.42 4.14
CA VAL A 262 7.78 -8.53 4.97
C VAL A 262 9.20 -9.08 4.98
N ALA A 263 10.18 -8.21 4.77
CA ALA A 263 11.58 -8.62 4.84
C ALA A 263 12.42 -7.58 5.58
N ARG A 264 13.46 -8.05 6.23
CA ARG A 264 14.45 -7.24 6.94
C ARG A 264 15.67 -7.01 6.06
N LYS A 265 16.19 -5.79 6.05
CA LYS A 265 17.50 -5.48 5.49
C LYS A 265 18.59 -5.98 6.45
N PRO A 266 19.52 -6.87 6.00
CA PRO A 266 20.59 -7.42 6.81
C PRO A 266 21.56 -6.36 7.33
#